data_6b7e5fe29415b6ac69446f3959c2ea59
#
_entry.id   6b7e5fe29415b6ac69446f3959c2ea59
#
_cell.length_a   1.000
_cell.length_b   1.000
_cell.length_c   1.000
_cell.angle_alpha   90.00
_cell.angle_beta   90.00
_cell.angle_gamma   90.00
#
_symmetry.space_group_name_H-M   'P 1'
#
loop_
_entity.id
_entity.type
_entity.pdbx_description
1 polymer ?
#
loop_
_entity_poly.entity_id
_entity_poly.type
_entity_poly.pdbx_seq_one_letter_code
_entity_poly.pdbx_strand_id
1 'polypeptide(L)'
;MSPLTRARRLAAGEAPVYVATRLYDPSGRYLGARLECGCLRGLRAGLEGLGLEGRDPLTFLPFRDSNSALQGVPTEEFSRAIYDLDRDHIERGFALLAPLGDLQADSGIAFEVGYAAGVGTPAVLLWLNFFVLRYDGTEETLLAPPLLSRLAARSENLGAFDLSLRFDGREDYLRRVAAALDEAEAAVAELCRELVLRPHHPPPLPAVAPAPGRVHLEFGGGQFETQRCWAARLQAELERAGFAVSVSRRYEGAGPLLERAAADLNAAAASELVVTLADGPDVDGETAALQGYARGLGRKVLLYSSGRRRIYTGPEYDHRHNLMLLYSADRTVRRLDEVVPAVRALLG
;
A
#
# COMPACT_ATOMS: atom_id res chain seq x y z
N MET A 1 -20.30 -9.74 -2.25
CA MET A 1 -20.82 -10.03 -0.87
C MET A 1 -21.68 -8.87 -0.42
N SER A 2 -22.85 -9.11 0.23
CA SER A 2 -23.73 -8.03 0.72
C SER A 2 -23.10 -7.29 1.91
N PRO A 3 -23.45 -6.01 2.15
CA PRO A 3 -22.99 -5.22 3.29
C PRO A 3 -23.23 -5.92 4.63
N LEU A 4 -24.43 -6.42 4.82
CA LEU A 4 -24.81 -7.10 6.06
C LEU A 4 -23.99 -8.39 6.27
N THR A 5 -23.67 -9.13 5.20
CA THR A 5 -22.81 -10.32 5.30
C THR A 5 -21.40 -9.95 5.76
N ARG A 6 -20.84 -8.83 5.25
CA ARG A 6 -19.52 -8.34 5.69
C ARG A 6 -19.55 -7.92 7.16
N ALA A 7 -20.57 -7.17 7.58
CA ALA A 7 -20.72 -6.76 8.97
C ALA A 7 -20.89 -7.96 9.92
N ARG A 8 -21.61 -9.01 9.52
CA ARG A 8 -21.72 -10.25 10.30
C ARG A 8 -20.38 -10.98 10.44
N ARG A 9 -19.57 -11.05 9.38
CA ARG A 9 -18.22 -11.64 9.46
C ARG A 9 -17.30 -10.83 10.38
N LEU A 10 -17.40 -9.50 10.34
CA LEU A 10 -16.69 -8.63 11.28
C LEU A 10 -17.12 -8.90 12.72
N ALA A 11 -18.43 -8.95 13.00
CA ALA A 11 -18.98 -9.24 14.31
C ALA A 11 -18.62 -10.66 14.81
N ALA A 12 -18.45 -11.62 13.90
CA ALA A 12 -17.98 -12.97 14.23
C ALA A 12 -16.46 -13.07 14.47
N GLY A 13 -15.70 -11.98 14.23
CA GLY A 13 -14.24 -11.97 14.28
C GLY A 13 -13.57 -12.73 13.13
N GLU A 14 -14.29 -12.94 12.02
CA GLU A 14 -13.77 -13.66 10.83
C GLU A 14 -13.08 -12.75 9.81
N ALA A 15 -13.34 -11.44 9.87
CA ALA A 15 -12.83 -10.45 8.95
C ALA A 15 -12.24 -9.27 9.74
N PRO A 16 -10.98 -9.30 10.11
CA PRO A 16 -10.32 -8.22 10.86
C PRO A 16 -10.22 -6.94 10.03
N VAL A 17 -10.07 -5.79 10.71
CA VAL A 17 -9.57 -4.58 10.08
C VAL A 17 -8.05 -4.58 10.20
N TYR A 18 -7.37 -4.55 9.06
CA TYR A 18 -5.93 -4.45 9.00
C TYR A 18 -5.51 -2.99 9.18
N VAL A 19 -4.70 -2.70 10.19
CA VAL A 19 -4.17 -1.35 10.43
C VAL A 19 -2.70 -1.32 10.05
N ALA A 20 -2.43 -0.90 8.83
CA ALA A 20 -1.07 -0.75 8.31
C ALA A 20 -0.31 0.28 9.16
N THR A 21 0.93 -0.01 9.52
CA THR A 21 1.73 0.90 10.35
C THR A 21 3.20 0.85 9.98
N ARG A 22 3.88 1.97 10.17
CA ARG A 22 5.35 2.01 10.07
C ARG A 22 5.94 1.23 11.25
N LEU A 23 6.68 0.17 10.94
CA LEU A 23 7.15 -0.79 11.94
C LEU A 23 8.46 -0.36 12.60
N TYR A 24 9.27 0.43 11.91
CA TYR A 24 10.67 0.66 12.26
C TYR A 24 10.93 1.85 13.19
N ASP A 25 9.90 2.66 13.48
CA ASP A 25 10.04 3.80 14.38
C ASP A 25 8.99 3.80 15.50
N PRO A 26 9.35 4.27 16.72
CA PRO A 26 8.42 4.28 17.85
C PRO A 26 7.20 5.19 17.62
N SER A 27 7.33 6.26 16.83
CA SER A 27 6.24 7.20 16.56
C SER A 27 5.18 6.54 15.68
N GLY A 28 5.59 5.81 14.65
CA GLY A 28 4.66 5.04 13.79
C GLY A 28 3.91 3.98 14.58
N ARG A 29 4.59 3.25 15.50
CA ARG A 29 3.94 2.26 16.37
C ARG A 29 2.95 2.89 17.34
N TYR A 30 3.30 4.03 17.96
CA TYR A 30 2.41 4.75 18.85
C TYR A 30 1.16 5.25 18.11
N LEU A 31 1.36 5.86 16.95
CA LEU A 31 0.27 6.32 16.09
C LEU A 31 -0.65 5.17 15.70
N GLY A 32 -0.08 4.05 15.24
CA GLY A 32 -0.84 2.85 14.89
C GLY A 32 -1.73 2.36 16.02
N ALA A 33 -1.20 2.30 17.24
CA ALA A 33 -1.97 1.91 18.42
C ALA A 33 -3.12 2.89 18.73
N ARG A 34 -2.91 4.20 18.56
CA ARG A 34 -3.95 5.22 18.72
C ARG A 34 -5.05 5.07 17.67
N LEU A 35 -4.67 4.91 16.41
CA LEU A 35 -5.64 4.71 15.31
C LEU A 35 -6.42 3.41 15.48
N GLU A 36 -5.79 2.35 16.00
CA GLU A 36 -6.46 1.09 16.34
C GLU A 36 -7.52 1.29 17.43
N CYS A 37 -7.22 2.06 18.48
CA CYS A 37 -8.21 2.38 19.53
C CYS A 37 -9.43 3.09 18.96
N GLY A 38 -9.23 4.09 18.09
CA GLY A 38 -10.31 4.76 17.37
C GLY A 38 -11.09 3.79 16.48
N CYS A 39 -10.38 2.96 15.72
CA CYS A 39 -10.97 1.95 14.86
C CYS A 39 -11.89 1.01 15.64
N LEU A 40 -11.41 0.37 16.70
CA LEU A 40 -12.21 -0.55 17.52
C LEU A 40 -13.47 0.11 18.09
N ARG A 41 -13.34 1.35 18.59
CA ARG A 41 -14.49 2.13 19.09
C ARG A 41 -15.54 2.35 18.00
N GLY A 42 -15.12 2.76 16.82
CA GLY A 42 -16.00 3.01 15.67
C GLY A 42 -16.66 1.74 15.14
N LEU A 43 -15.90 0.64 15.04
CA LEU A 43 -16.44 -0.65 14.60
C LEU A 43 -17.53 -1.14 15.55
N ARG A 44 -17.31 -1.07 16.87
CA ARG A 44 -18.34 -1.44 17.88
C ARG A 44 -19.60 -0.60 17.69
N ALA A 45 -19.47 0.72 17.65
CA ALA A 45 -20.63 1.61 17.47
C ALA A 45 -21.38 1.35 16.14
N GLY A 46 -20.65 1.00 15.06
CA GLY A 46 -21.26 0.62 13.79
C GLY A 46 -22.02 -0.70 13.86
N LEU A 47 -21.48 -1.71 14.52
CA LEU A 47 -22.13 -3.01 14.71
C LEU A 47 -23.38 -2.89 15.60
N GLU A 48 -23.30 -2.14 16.70
CA GLU A 48 -24.45 -1.81 17.56
C GLU A 48 -25.55 -1.12 16.77
N GLY A 49 -25.20 -0.16 15.89
CA GLY A 49 -26.14 0.52 15.00
C GLY A 49 -26.86 -0.40 14.00
N LEU A 50 -26.31 -1.58 13.73
CA LEU A 50 -26.93 -2.63 12.91
C LEU A 50 -27.67 -3.71 13.74
N GLY A 51 -27.68 -3.60 15.07
CA GLY A 51 -28.20 -4.65 15.94
C GLY A 51 -27.38 -5.94 15.92
N LEU A 52 -26.10 -5.84 15.58
CA LEU A 52 -25.15 -6.96 15.56
C LEU A 52 -24.30 -6.93 16.85
N GLU A 53 -24.91 -7.25 17.96
CA GLU A 53 -24.20 -7.46 19.22
C GLU A 53 -23.49 -8.83 19.17
N GLY A 54 -22.22 -8.87 19.50
CA GLY A 54 -21.43 -10.09 19.38
C GLY A 54 -20.05 -10.00 20.02
N ARG A 55 -19.09 -10.72 19.44
CA ARG A 55 -17.68 -10.62 19.82
C ARG A 55 -17.15 -9.23 19.48
N ASP A 56 -16.13 -8.79 20.22
CA ASP A 56 -15.40 -7.59 19.84
C ASP A 56 -14.85 -7.73 18.42
N PRO A 57 -15.01 -6.71 17.58
CA PRO A 57 -14.40 -6.71 16.26
C PRO A 57 -12.87 -6.85 16.39
N LEU A 58 -12.27 -7.59 15.48
CA LEU A 58 -10.83 -7.81 15.47
C LEU A 58 -10.13 -6.77 14.60
N THR A 59 -9.01 -6.28 15.11
CA THR A 59 -8.01 -5.55 14.33
C THR A 59 -6.76 -6.40 14.23
N PHE A 60 -6.01 -6.20 13.17
CA PHE A 60 -4.68 -6.77 12.99
C PHE A 60 -3.67 -5.62 12.85
N LEU A 61 -2.73 -5.57 13.77
CA LEU A 61 -1.65 -4.59 13.79
C LEU A 61 -0.32 -5.33 13.53
N PRO A 62 0.27 -5.23 12.34
CA PRO A 62 1.34 -6.13 11.88
C PRO A 62 2.43 -6.39 12.91
N PHE A 63 3.05 -5.34 13.45
CA PHE A 63 4.19 -5.51 14.37
C PHE A 63 3.83 -6.29 15.64
N ARG A 64 2.67 -5.99 16.26
CA ARG A 64 2.24 -6.64 17.49
C ARG A 64 1.80 -8.07 17.23
N ASP A 65 0.95 -8.23 16.23
CA ASP A 65 0.22 -9.48 16.03
C ASP A 65 1.05 -10.49 15.27
N SER A 66 1.85 -10.07 14.29
CA SER A 66 2.78 -10.95 13.57
C SER A 66 3.85 -11.52 14.51
N ASN A 67 4.47 -10.67 15.34
CA ASN A 67 5.47 -11.16 16.30
C ASN A 67 4.86 -12.10 17.35
N SER A 68 3.63 -11.85 17.78
CA SER A 68 2.95 -12.72 18.75
C SER A 68 2.55 -14.07 18.13
N ALA A 69 2.06 -14.07 16.90
CA ALA A 69 1.62 -15.27 16.21
C ALA A 69 2.79 -16.16 15.74
N LEU A 70 3.95 -15.58 15.49
CA LEU A 70 5.11 -16.27 14.93
C LEU A 70 6.18 -16.64 15.98
N GLN A 71 5.82 -16.65 17.27
CA GLN A 71 6.72 -17.13 18.32
C GLN A 71 7.13 -18.58 18.06
N GLY A 72 8.46 -18.83 18.02
CA GLY A 72 9.02 -20.16 17.78
C GLY A 72 9.22 -20.52 16.30
N VAL A 73 8.87 -19.65 15.37
CA VAL A 73 9.22 -19.83 13.95
C VAL A 73 10.75 -19.67 13.79
N PRO A 74 11.43 -20.57 13.05
CA PRO A 74 12.87 -20.45 12.78
C PRO A 74 13.23 -19.10 12.15
N THR A 75 14.39 -18.56 12.54
CA THR A 75 14.85 -17.23 12.11
C THR A 75 14.88 -17.07 10.58
N GLU A 76 15.33 -18.10 9.87
CA GLU A 76 15.42 -18.12 8.41
C GLU A 76 14.05 -18.09 7.70
N GLU A 77 13.00 -18.53 8.38
CA GLU A 77 11.62 -18.55 7.86
C GLU A 77 10.78 -17.37 8.33
N PHE A 78 11.22 -16.67 9.39
CA PHE A 78 10.44 -15.68 10.11
C PHE A 78 9.91 -14.54 9.21
N SER A 79 10.78 -13.96 8.41
CA SER A 79 10.40 -12.86 7.51
C SER A 79 9.42 -13.28 6.42
N ARG A 80 9.54 -14.51 5.92
CA ARG A 80 8.58 -15.08 4.97
C ARG A 80 7.24 -15.33 5.63
N ALA A 81 7.26 -15.86 6.86
CA ALA A 81 6.05 -16.11 7.63
C ALA A 81 5.29 -14.82 7.96
N ILE A 82 6.00 -13.71 8.26
CA ILE A 82 5.37 -12.38 8.40
C ILE A 82 4.63 -12.00 7.11
N TYR A 83 5.30 -12.07 5.96
CA TYR A 83 4.68 -11.73 4.68
C TYR A 83 3.41 -12.55 4.42
N ASP A 84 3.48 -13.87 4.62
CA ASP A 84 2.34 -14.75 4.37
C ASP A 84 1.18 -14.48 5.34
N LEU A 85 1.48 -14.16 6.60
CA LEU A 85 0.48 -13.81 7.62
C LEU A 85 -0.20 -12.47 7.32
N ASP A 86 0.59 -11.42 7.01
CA ASP A 86 0.08 -10.10 6.68
C ASP A 86 -0.82 -10.15 5.44
N ARG A 87 -0.38 -10.87 4.40
CA ARG A 87 -1.17 -11.12 3.19
C ARG A 87 -2.51 -11.79 3.50
N ASP A 88 -2.50 -12.87 4.29
CA ASP A 88 -3.72 -13.60 4.66
C ASP A 88 -4.72 -12.71 5.42
N HIS A 89 -4.23 -11.83 6.31
CA HIS A 89 -5.08 -10.88 7.01
C HIS A 89 -5.67 -9.80 6.10
N ILE A 90 -4.92 -9.34 5.09
CA ILE A 90 -5.44 -8.41 4.09
C ILE A 90 -6.51 -9.10 3.23
N GLU A 91 -6.26 -10.32 2.75
CA GLU A 91 -7.22 -11.08 1.91
C GLU A 91 -8.55 -11.34 2.62
N ARG A 92 -8.51 -11.70 3.91
CA ARG A 92 -9.69 -11.95 4.71
C ARG A 92 -10.30 -10.69 5.30
N GLY A 93 -9.59 -9.57 5.24
CA GLY A 93 -9.89 -8.33 5.92
C GLY A 93 -11.25 -7.73 5.58
N PHE A 94 -11.86 -7.09 6.58
CA PHE A 94 -13.02 -6.23 6.37
C PHE A 94 -12.63 -4.95 5.63
N ALA A 95 -11.52 -4.34 6.03
CA ALA A 95 -10.91 -3.17 5.41
C ALA A 95 -9.43 -3.09 5.79
N LEU A 96 -8.67 -2.28 5.06
CA LEU A 96 -7.32 -1.87 5.38
C LEU A 96 -7.31 -0.37 5.68
N LEU A 97 -6.77 0.03 6.83
CA LEU A 97 -6.49 1.42 7.18
C LEU A 97 -5.01 1.71 6.98
N ALA A 98 -4.69 2.68 6.14
CA ALA A 98 -3.32 3.02 5.74
C ALA A 98 -2.96 4.46 6.15
N PRO A 99 -2.35 4.69 7.31
CA PRO A 99 -1.87 6.00 7.70
C PRO A 99 -0.66 6.41 6.87
N LEU A 100 -0.77 7.55 6.21
CA LEU A 100 0.26 8.18 5.39
C LEU A 100 0.68 9.49 6.05
N GLY A 101 1.86 9.55 6.64
CA GLY A 101 2.36 10.70 7.38
C GLY A 101 3.48 11.48 6.70
N ASP A 102 4.05 10.96 5.61
CA ASP A 102 5.17 11.57 4.89
C ASP A 102 4.78 11.93 3.45
N LEU A 103 5.56 12.81 2.83
CA LEU A 103 5.42 13.16 1.41
C LEU A 103 5.61 11.94 0.50
N GLN A 104 6.45 11.01 0.91
CA GLN A 104 6.61 9.71 0.27
C GLN A 104 5.95 8.65 1.16
N ALA A 105 5.00 7.91 0.60
CA ALA A 105 4.38 6.80 1.30
C ALA A 105 5.42 5.72 1.62
N ASP A 106 5.38 5.18 2.85
CA ASP A 106 6.16 4.00 3.23
C ASP A 106 5.91 2.86 2.24
N SER A 107 6.98 2.24 1.74
CA SER A 107 6.89 1.23 0.69
C SER A 107 6.12 -0.03 1.11
N GLY A 108 6.17 -0.40 2.39
CA GLY A 108 5.38 -1.51 2.93
C GLY A 108 3.89 -1.19 2.95
N ILE A 109 3.52 -0.07 3.54
CA ILE A 109 2.12 0.40 3.59
C ILE A 109 1.56 0.58 2.18
N ALA A 110 2.34 1.17 1.28
CA ALA A 110 1.92 1.38 -0.11
C ALA A 110 1.69 0.04 -0.84
N PHE A 111 2.57 -0.94 -0.64
CA PHE A 111 2.38 -2.30 -1.16
C PHE A 111 1.08 -2.92 -0.64
N GLU A 112 0.83 -2.82 0.66
CA GLU A 112 -0.38 -3.37 1.31
C GLU A 112 -1.67 -2.75 0.76
N VAL A 113 -1.68 -1.42 0.50
CA VAL A 113 -2.79 -0.73 -0.18
C VAL A 113 -3.01 -1.30 -1.58
N GLY A 114 -1.93 -1.45 -2.34
CA GLY A 114 -2.01 -2.04 -3.68
C GLY A 114 -2.54 -3.47 -3.66
N TYR A 115 -1.99 -4.28 -2.76
CA TYR A 115 -2.41 -5.69 -2.61
C TYR A 115 -3.88 -5.79 -2.20
N ALA A 116 -4.32 -5.00 -1.23
CA ALA A 116 -5.71 -4.95 -0.80
C ALA A 116 -6.66 -4.61 -1.96
N ALA A 117 -6.31 -3.61 -2.76
CA ALA A 117 -7.07 -3.28 -3.97
C ALA A 117 -7.12 -4.44 -4.95
N GLY A 118 -5.99 -5.11 -5.20
CA GLY A 118 -5.89 -6.26 -6.12
C GLY A 118 -6.76 -7.46 -5.72
N VAL A 119 -6.87 -7.74 -4.42
CA VAL A 119 -7.71 -8.83 -3.88
C VAL A 119 -9.15 -8.40 -3.59
N GLY A 120 -9.48 -7.10 -3.74
CA GLY A 120 -10.82 -6.56 -3.52
C GLY A 120 -11.13 -6.22 -2.07
N THR A 121 -10.14 -6.07 -1.21
CA THR A 121 -10.29 -5.54 0.16
C THR A 121 -10.25 -4.01 0.10
N PRO A 122 -11.25 -3.29 0.65
CA PRO A 122 -11.25 -1.84 0.62
C PRO A 122 -10.11 -1.26 1.43
N ALA A 123 -9.30 -0.40 0.81
CA ALA A 123 -8.26 0.37 1.49
C ALA A 123 -8.73 1.81 1.74
N VAL A 124 -8.49 2.30 2.95
CA VAL A 124 -8.75 3.69 3.35
C VAL A 124 -7.43 4.36 3.67
N LEU A 125 -7.11 5.41 2.94
CA LEU A 125 -5.94 6.22 3.20
C LEU A 125 -6.26 7.27 4.26
N LEU A 126 -5.44 7.32 5.30
CA LEU A 126 -5.51 8.29 6.37
C LEU A 126 -4.33 9.26 6.21
N TRP A 127 -4.57 10.41 5.58
CA TRP A 127 -3.55 11.42 5.38
C TRP A 127 -3.34 12.21 6.68
N LEU A 128 -2.16 12.05 7.28
CA LEU A 128 -1.82 12.65 8.58
C LEU A 128 -0.94 13.89 8.45
N ASN A 129 -0.82 14.41 7.25
CA ASN A 129 0.01 15.54 6.94
C ASN A 129 -0.84 16.77 6.57
N PHE A 130 -0.35 17.96 6.86
CA PHE A 130 -0.96 19.21 6.44
C PHE A 130 -0.62 19.58 4.98
N PHE A 131 0.27 18.85 4.34
CA PHE A 131 0.59 19.06 2.92
C PHE A 131 -0.49 18.46 2.02
N VAL A 132 -0.70 19.13 0.91
CA VAL A 132 -1.39 18.57 -0.25
C VAL A 132 -0.38 18.43 -1.38
N LEU A 133 -0.50 17.39 -2.17
CA LEU A 133 0.42 17.14 -3.26
C LEU A 133 -0.03 17.91 -4.51
N ARG A 134 0.90 18.65 -5.09
CA ARG A 134 0.72 19.34 -6.35
C ARG A 134 1.86 18.98 -7.29
N TYR A 135 1.54 18.65 -8.50
CA TYR A 135 2.53 18.19 -9.47
C TYR A 135 2.66 19.20 -10.60
N ASP A 136 3.88 19.40 -11.10
CA ASP A 136 4.16 20.29 -12.21
C ASP A 136 3.36 19.91 -13.45
N GLY A 137 2.83 20.91 -14.14
CA GLY A 137 2.03 20.74 -15.36
C GLY A 137 0.58 20.30 -15.13
N THR A 138 0.09 20.33 -13.89
CA THR A 138 -1.31 20.04 -13.57
C THR A 138 -1.86 21.01 -12.52
N GLU A 139 -3.17 21.27 -12.59
CA GLU A 139 -3.91 22.04 -11.58
C GLU A 139 -4.46 21.12 -10.46
N GLU A 140 -4.28 19.81 -10.57
CA GLU A 140 -4.80 18.85 -9.58
C GLU A 140 -4.07 18.97 -8.26
N THR A 141 -4.85 18.92 -7.18
CA THR A 141 -4.39 18.86 -5.81
C THR A 141 -4.85 17.54 -5.21
N LEU A 142 -3.91 16.71 -4.77
CA LEU A 142 -4.17 15.37 -4.26
C LEU A 142 -3.76 15.27 -2.79
N LEU A 143 -4.50 14.48 -1.99
CA LEU A 143 -4.12 14.15 -0.62
C LEU A 143 -3.05 13.07 -0.57
N ALA A 144 -3.00 12.19 -1.56
CA ALA A 144 -2.02 11.12 -1.66
C ALA A 144 -1.51 10.99 -3.10
N PRO A 145 -0.36 10.32 -3.34
CA PRO A 145 0.13 10.05 -4.69
C PRO A 145 -0.93 9.44 -5.61
N PRO A 146 -0.91 9.73 -6.92
CA PRO A 146 -1.99 9.39 -7.86
C PRO A 146 -2.40 7.92 -7.87
N LEU A 147 -1.44 6.99 -7.87
CA LEU A 147 -1.76 5.55 -7.82
C LEU A 147 -2.44 5.16 -6.52
N LEU A 148 -1.93 5.62 -5.37
CA LEU A 148 -2.54 5.34 -4.08
C LEU A 148 -3.95 5.92 -4.00
N SER A 149 -4.14 7.17 -4.47
CA SER A 149 -5.46 7.80 -4.53
C SER A 149 -6.43 7.01 -5.41
N ARG A 150 -5.94 6.37 -6.48
CA ARG A 150 -6.76 5.57 -7.40
C ARG A 150 -7.08 4.18 -6.87
N LEU A 151 -6.19 3.59 -6.07
CA LEU A 151 -6.36 2.27 -5.45
C LEU A 151 -7.24 2.31 -4.20
N ALA A 152 -7.30 3.46 -3.54
CA ALA A 152 -8.08 3.62 -2.31
C ALA A 152 -9.58 3.66 -2.57
N ALA A 153 -10.33 3.01 -1.70
CA ALA A 153 -11.79 3.14 -1.64
C ALA A 153 -12.23 4.51 -1.08
N ARG A 154 -11.38 5.10 -0.23
CA ARG A 154 -11.59 6.40 0.41
C ARG A 154 -10.24 6.99 0.85
N SER A 155 -10.14 8.33 0.84
CA SER A 155 -9.01 9.08 1.41
C SER A 155 -9.53 10.13 2.35
N GLU A 156 -9.01 10.18 3.58
CA GLU A 156 -9.36 11.13 4.61
C GLU A 156 -8.16 11.95 5.04
N ASN A 157 -8.35 13.25 5.17
CA ASN A 157 -7.35 14.13 5.74
C ASN A 157 -7.59 14.27 7.26
N LEU A 158 -6.71 13.66 8.05
CA LEU A 158 -6.72 13.76 9.51
C LEU A 158 -5.66 14.74 10.05
N GLY A 159 -4.84 15.29 9.16
CA GLY A 159 -3.68 16.10 9.50
C GLY A 159 -3.89 17.60 9.31
N ALA A 160 -5.08 18.14 9.56
CA ALA A 160 -5.35 19.58 9.47
C ALA A 160 -4.55 20.36 10.53
N PHE A 161 -3.23 20.40 10.39
CA PHE A 161 -2.38 21.30 11.17
C PHE A 161 -2.51 22.69 10.56
N ASP A 162 -3.12 23.63 11.31
CA ASP A 162 -3.11 25.02 10.92
C ASP A 162 -1.70 25.60 11.15
N LEU A 163 -0.95 25.75 10.06
CA LEU A 163 0.40 26.37 10.09
C LEU A 163 0.41 27.82 10.58
N SER A 164 -0.75 28.46 10.64
CA SER A 164 -0.88 29.80 11.19
C SER A 164 -0.80 29.83 12.73
N LEU A 165 -0.89 28.66 13.38
CA LEU A 165 -0.85 28.55 14.83
C LEU A 165 0.52 28.99 15.39
N ARG A 166 0.49 30.00 16.25
CA ARG A 166 1.61 30.34 17.11
C ARG A 166 1.50 29.56 18.40
N PHE A 167 2.60 29.06 18.89
CA PHE A 167 2.68 28.32 20.15
C PHE A 167 3.27 29.20 21.25
N ASP A 168 2.62 29.23 22.40
CA ASP A 168 3.10 29.92 23.60
C ASP A 168 4.04 28.98 24.42
N GLY A 169 5.11 28.58 23.74
CA GLY A 169 6.13 27.72 24.33
C GLY A 169 5.85 26.22 24.23
N ARG A 170 6.73 25.42 24.89
CA ARG A 170 6.75 23.96 24.77
C ARG A 170 5.47 23.29 25.27
N GLU A 171 4.92 23.76 26.37
CA GLU A 171 3.74 23.12 26.97
C GLU A 171 2.50 23.30 26.09
N ASP A 172 2.33 24.51 25.51
CA ASP A 172 1.26 24.76 24.57
C ASP A 172 1.39 23.90 23.30
N TYR A 173 2.62 23.78 22.77
CA TYR A 173 2.90 22.89 21.64
C TYR A 173 2.51 21.45 21.96
N LEU A 174 2.98 20.86 23.05
CA LEU A 174 2.69 19.46 23.43
C LEU A 174 1.20 19.21 23.66
N ARG A 175 0.49 20.17 24.27
CA ARG A 175 -0.95 20.09 24.47
C ARG A 175 -1.71 20.06 23.14
N ARG A 176 -1.32 20.89 22.18
CA ARG A 176 -1.98 20.93 20.85
C ARG A 176 -1.69 19.72 20.01
N VAL A 177 -0.47 19.17 20.09
CA VAL A 177 -0.14 17.89 19.45
C VAL A 177 -0.99 16.76 20.03
N ALA A 178 -1.15 16.72 21.35
CA ALA A 178 -2.02 15.72 21.98
C ALA A 178 -3.48 15.87 21.53
N ALA A 179 -4.01 17.11 21.49
CA ALA A 179 -5.35 17.36 21.01
C ALA A 179 -5.55 16.93 19.54
N ALA A 180 -4.59 17.21 18.66
CA ALA A 180 -4.65 16.78 17.26
C ALA A 180 -4.67 15.24 17.12
N LEU A 181 -3.94 14.51 17.98
CA LEU A 181 -3.99 13.05 18.01
C LEU A 181 -5.35 12.52 18.50
N ASP A 182 -5.94 13.19 19.50
CA ASP A 182 -7.28 12.84 19.99
C ASP A 182 -8.36 13.08 18.91
N GLU A 183 -8.25 14.19 18.17
CA GLU A 183 -9.12 14.48 17.03
C GLU A 183 -8.96 13.44 15.90
N ALA A 184 -7.73 13.07 15.57
CA ALA A 184 -7.46 12.02 14.57
C ALA A 184 -8.06 10.66 15.00
N GLU A 185 -7.90 10.28 16.27
CA GLU A 185 -8.50 9.06 16.82
C GLU A 185 -10.02 9.10 16.77
N ALA A 186 -10.64 10.26 17.08
CA ALA A 186 -12.09 10.43 17.00
C ALA A 186 -12.59 10.36 15.55
N ALA A 187 -11.87 10.97 14.61
CA ALA A 187 -12.19 10.91 13.18
C ALA A 187 -12.09 9.48 12.63
N VAL A 188 -11.09 8.70 13.04
CA VAL A 188 -10.98 7.28 12.68
C VAL A 188 -12.14 6.48 13.27
N ALA A 189 -12.59 6.78 14.49
CA ALA A 189 -13.75 6.11 15.07
C ALA A 189 -15.01 6.36 14.23
N GLU A 190 -15.28 7.59 13.86
CA GLU A 190 -16.44 7.91 13.01
C GLU A 190 -16.32 7.25 11.63
N LEU A 191 -15.15 7.31 11.00
CA LEU A 191 -14.87 6.64 9.73
C LEU A 191 -15.15 5.14 9.81
N CYS A 192 -14.65 4.45 10.83
CA CYS A 192 -14.87 3.01 11.00
C CYS A 192 -16.32 2.68 11.28
N ARG A 193 -17.05 3.52 12.01
CA ARG A 193 -18.49 3.41 12.16
C ARG A 193 -19.21 3.48 10.82
N GLU A 194 -18.84 4.45 9.98
CA GLU A 194 -19.40 4.59 8.63
C GLU A 194 -19.09 3.41 7.72
N LEU A 195 -17.85 2.87 7.78
CA LEU A 195 -17.46 1.69 6.99
C LEU A 195 -18.35 0.47 7.29
N VAL A 196 -18.81 0.32 8.52
CA VAL A 196 -19.76 -0.75 8.90
C VAL A 196 -21.16 -0.47 8.39
N LEU A 197 -21.64 0.76 8.53
CA LEU A 197 -23.01 1.16 8.17
C LEU A 197 -23.20 1.32 6.66
N ARG A 198 -22.16 1.78 5.98
CA ARG A 198 -22.14 2.05 4.52
C ARG A 198 -20.94 1.38 3.88
N PRO A 199 -21.09 0.24 3.23
CA PRO A 199 -19.96 -0.45 2.65
C PRO A 199 -19.30 0.40 1.56
N HIS A 200 -18.02 0.62 1.73
CA HIS A 200 -17.17 1.15 0.69
C HIS A 200 -16.70 -0.02 -0.19
N HIS A 201 -16.86 0.13 -1.48
CA HIS A 201 -16.29 -0.80 -2.44
C HIS A 201 -14.95 -0.25 -2.90
N PRO A 202 -13.94 -1.10 -3.10
CA PRO A 202 -12.76 -0.68 -3.83
C PRO A 202 -13.21 -0.10 -5.18
N PRO A 203 -12.46 0.86 -5.73
CA PRO A 203 -12.76 1.34 -7.08
C PRO A 203 -12.88 0.15 -8.02
N PRO A 204 -13.83 0.17 -8.97
CA PRO A 204 -14.00 -0.93 -9.91
C PRO A 204 -12.70 -1.09 -10.69
N LEU A 205 -12.01 -2.18 -10.40
CA LEU A 205 -10.80 -2.53 -11.09
C LEU A 205 -11.17 -3.21 -12.41
N PRO A 206 -10.39 -2.98 -13.47
CA PRO A 206 -10.70 -3.61 -14.74
C PRO A 206 -10.61 -5.12 -14.60
N ALA A 207 -11.69 -5.82 -14.87
CA ALA A 207 -11.72 -7.27 -15.01
C ALA A 207 -11.06 -7.65 -16.36
N VAL A 208 -9.75 -7.43 -16.47
CA VAL A 208 -8.99 -7.73 -17.69
C VAL A 208 -8.21 -9.01 -17.47
N ALA A 209 -8.46 -10.00 -18.32
CA ALA A 209 -7.62 -11.19 -18.37
C ALA A 209 -6.21 -10.80 -18.85
N PRO A 210 -5.14 -11.34 -18.25
CA PRO A 210 -3.79 -11.07 -18.71
C PRO A 210 -3.58 -11.58 -20.11
N ALA A 211 -2.98 -10.77 -20.97
CA ALA A 211 -2.61 -11.19 -22.31
C ALA A 211 -1.27 -11.95 -22.27
N PRO A 212 -1.17 -13.16 -22.85
CA PRO A 212 0.06 -13.92 -22.90
C PRO A 212 1.23 -13.13 -23.51
N GLY A 213 2.40 -13.21 -22.89
CA GLY A 213 3.62 -12.50 -23.34
C GLY A 213 3.59 -10.99 -23.15
N ARG A 214 2.59 -10.44 -22.46
CA ARG A 214 2.55 -9.01 -22.14
C ARG A 214 3.26 -8.71 -20.83
N VAL A 215 4.18 -7.75 -20.89
CA VAL A 215 5.01 -7.29 -19.77
C VAL A 215 4.71 -5.82 -19.49
N HIS A 216 4.55 -5.45 -18.23
CA HIS A 216 4.45 -4.06 -17.79
C HIS A 216 5.69 -3.64 -17.02
N LEU A 217 6.24 -2.47 -17.32
CA LEU A 217 7.39 -1.89 -16.64
C LEU A 217 6.93 -0.76 -15.72
N GLU A 218 7.14 -0.92 -14.41
CA GLU A 218 6.89 0.10 -13.40
C GLU A 218 8.21 0.63 -12.85
N PHE A 219 8.58 1.81 -13.32
CA PHE A 219 9.83 2.50 -12.99
C PHE A 219 9.54 3.92 -12.50
N GLY A 220 8.75 4.04 -11.43
CA GLY A 220 8.39 5.33 -10.82
C GLY A 220 7.48 6.21 -11.69
N GLY A 221 6.75 5.62 -12.66
CA GLY A 221 5.81 6.35 -13.52
C GLY A 221 6.45 7.43 -14.41
N GLY A 222 7.77 7.42 -14.58
CA GLY A 222 8.49 8.42 -15.36
C GLY A 222 8.83 9.71 -14.58
N GLN A 223 8.79 9.68 -13.25
CA GLN A 223 9.06 10.86 -12.42
C GLN A 223 10.50 11.39 -12.60
N PHE A 224 11.49 10.49 -12.72
CA PHE A 224 12.90 10.85 -12.89
C PHE A 224 13.46 10.46 -14.26
N GLU A 225 14.35 11.31 -14.80
CA GLU A 225 15.03 11.09 -16.09
C GLU A 225 15.73 9.72 -16.17
N THR A 226 16.44 9.34 -15.11
CA THR A 226 17.13 8.05 -15.04
C THR A 226 16.18 6.87 -15.16
N GLN A 227 15.01 6.96 -14.54
CA GLN A 227 13.98 5.93 -14.62
C GLN A 227 13.42 5.82 -16.05
N ARG A 228 13.17 6.96 -16.70
CA ARG A 228 12.73 7.01 -18.11
C ARG A 228 13.74 6.36 -19.04
N CYS A 229 15.05 6.69 -18.87
CA CYS A 229 16.11 6.11 -19.69
C CYS A 229 16.21 4.59 -19.52
N TRP A 230 16.12 4.08 -18.29
CA TRP A 230 16.17 2.64 -18.03
C TRP A 230 14.92 1.92 -18.55
N ALA A 231 13.75 2.49 -18.34
CA ALA A 231 12.50 1.95 -18.87
C ALA A 231 12.51 1.85 -20.41
N ALA A 232 12.94 2.91 -21.09
CA ALA A 232 13.04 2.95 -22.55
C ALA A 232 14.04 1.90 -23.08
N ARG A 233 15.22 1.78 -22.44
CA ARG A 233 16.21 0.75 -22.81
C ARG A 233 15.64 -0.64 -22.64
N LEU A 234 15.05 -0.93 -21.48
CA LEU A 234 14.51 -2.25 -21.17
C LEU A 234 13.30 -2.58 -22.04
N GLN A 235 12.44 -1.60 -22.34
CA GLN A 235 11.35 -1.75 -23.29
C GLN A 235 11.87 -2.24 -24.63
N ALA A 236 12.87 -1.55 -25.22
CA ALA A 236 13.46 -1.92 -26.50
C ALA A 236 14.11 -3.31 -26.48
N GLU A 237 14.71 -3.73 -25.37
CA GLU A 237 15.32 -5.06 -25.22
C GLU A 237 14.26 -6.17 -25.14
N LEU A 238 13.17 -5.95 -24.41
CA LEU A 238 12.05 -6.90 -24.28
C LEU A 238 11.26 -7.01 -25.59
N GLU A 239 10.99 -5.89 -26.28
CA GLU A 239 10.30 -5.89 -27.58
C GLU A 239 11.13 -6.65 -28.65
N ARG A 240 12.47 -6.46 -28.68
CA ARG A 240 13.37 -7.26 -29.54
C ARG A 240 13.36 -8.74 -29.16
N ALA A 241 13.06 -9.06 -27.91
CA ALA A 241 12.92 -10.44 -27.45
C ALA A 241 11.53 -11.06 -27.75
N GLY A 242 10.61 -10.29 -28.34
CA GLY A 242 9.28 -10.74 -28.80
C GLY A 242 8.14 -10.51 -27.79
N PHE A 243 8.37 -9.75 -26.71
CA PHE A 243 7.34 -9.42 -25.73
C PHE A 243 6.55 -8.17 -26.13
N ALA A 244 5.27 -8.14 -25.78
CA ALA A 244 4.45 -6.92 -25.85
C ALA A 244 4.66 -6.10 -24.57
N VAL A 245 5.24 -4.89 -24.68
CA VAL A 245 5.65 -4.12 -23.51
C VAL A 245 4.81 -2.86 -23.35
N SER A 246 4.38 -2.59 -22.11
CA SER A 246 3.81 -1.32 -21.67
C SER A 246 4.68 -0.74 -20.56
N VAL A 247 4.70 0.59 -20.42
CA VAL A 247 5.53 1.31 -19.44
C VAL A 247 4.62 2.28 -18.70
N SER A 248 4.75 2.35 -17.37
CA SER A 248 4.10 3.38 -16.56
C SER A 248 4.63 4.77 -16.90
N ARG A 249 3.70 5.70 -17.19
CA ARG A 249 4.01 7.07 -17.63
C ARG A 249 3.12 8.12 -16.98
N ARG A 250 2.62 7.87 -15.76
CA ARG A 250 1.66 8.76 -15.10
C ARG A 250 2.18 10.19 -14.89
N TYR A 251 3.49 10.39 -14.84
CA TYR A 251 4.11 11.70 -14.71
C TYR A 251 4.56 12.31 -16.06
N GLU A 252 4.30 11.63 -17.17
CA GLU A 252 4.61 12.10 -18.52
C GLU A 252 3.34 12.55 -19.26
N GLY A 253 3.46 13.63 -20.03
CA GLY A 253 2.38 14.10 -20.90
C GLY A 253 1.34 15.00 -20.21
N ALA A 254 0.30 15.36 -20.97
CA ALA A 254 -0.79 16.21 -20.54
C ALA A 254 -2.01 15.41 -20.08
N GLY A 255 -2.91 16.06 -19.29
CA GLY A 255 -4.16 15.48 -18.81
C GLY A 255 -4.13 15.10 -17.32
N PRO A 256 -5.30 14.71 -16.77
CA PRO A 256 -5.45 14.44 -15.36
C PRO A 256 -4.57 13.30 -14.85
N LEU A 257 -3.88 13.53 -13.74
CA LEU A 257 -2.99 12.54 -13.10
C LEU A 257 -3.71 11.25 -12.71
N LEU A 258 -4.92 11.37 -12.18
CA LEU A 258 -5.71 10.20 -11.78
C LEU A 258 -6.12 9.34 -12.97
N GLU A 259 -6.35 9.92 -14.15
CA GLU A 259 -6.65 9.17 -15.37
C GLU A 259 -5.40 8.43 -15.86
N ARG A 260 -4.23 9.08 -15.81
CA ARG A 260 -2.96 8.47 -16.18
C ARG A 260 -2.57 7.35 -15.21
N ALA A 261 -2.78 7.54 -13.91
CA ALA A 261 -2.63 6.49 -12.92
C ALA A 261 -3.57 5.29 -13.18
N ALA A 262 -4.82 5.55 -13.56
CA ALA A 262 -5.75 4.51 -13.96
C ALA A 262 -5.28 3.76 -15.22
N ALA A 263 -4.68 4.46 -16.19
CA ALA A 263 -4.11 3.83 -17.38
C ALA A 263 -2.94 2.89 -17.04
N ASP A 264 -2.03 3.30 -16.13
CA ASP A 264 -0.94 2.45 -15.64
C ASP A 264 -1.47 1.19 -14.93
N LEU A 265 -2.47 1.33 -14.04
CA LEU A 265 -3.13 0.21 -13.36
C LEU A 265 -3.80 -0.76 -14.35
N ASN A 266 -4.47 -0.22 -15.37
CA ASN A 266 -5.09 -1.02 -16.43
C ASN A 266 -4.05 -1.80 -17.24
N ALA A 267 -2.93 -1.14 -17.56
CA ALA A 267 -1.83 -1.77 -18.28
C ALA A 267 -1.17 -2.89 -17.47
N ALA A 268 -0.94 -2.66 -16.17
CA ALA A 268 -0.44 -3.68 -15.26
C ALA A 268 -1.41 -4.86 -15.13
N ALA A 269 -2.71 -4.58 -14.96
CA ALA A 269 -3.75 -5.61 -14.87
C ALA A 269 -3.85 -6.48 -16.12
N ALA A 270 -3.66 -5.87 -17.31
CA ALA A 270 -3.68 -6.57 -18.61
C ALA A 270 -2.38 -7.35 -18.90
N SER A 271 -1.35 -7.22 -18.07
CA SER A 271 -0.06 -7.88 -18.27
C SER A 271 0.03 -9.19 -17.51
N GLU A 272 0.76 -10.15 -18.08
CA GLU A 272 1.06 -11.43 -17.43
C GLU A 272 2.14 -11.28 -16.35
N LEU A 273 3.08 -10.37 -16.59
CA LEU A 273 4.20 -10.10 -15.72
C LEU A 273 4.42 -8.59 -15.56
N VAL A 274 4.71 -8.16 -14.34
CA VAL A 274 5.11 -6.79 -14.02
C VAL A 274 6.57 -6.79 -13.55
N VAL A 275 7.37 -5.90 -14.14
CA VAL A 275 8.76 -5.64 -13.72
C VAL A 275 8.78 -4.34 -12.95
N THR A 276 9.21 -4.38 -11.68
CA THR A 276 9.27 -3.21 -10.80
C THR A 276 10.70 -2.82 -10.48
N LEU A 277 10.98 -1.53 -10.49
CA LEU A 277 12.27 -0.98 -10.09
C LEU A 277 12.29 -0.70 -8.58
N ALA A 278 13.19 -1.35 -7.87
CA ALA A 278 13.37 -1.17 -6.42
C ALA A 278 14.71 -0.51 -6.08
N ASP A 279 15.08 0.52 -6.82
CA ASP A 279 16.30 1.29 -6.55
C ASP A 279 15.97 2.58 -5.78
N GLY A 280 16.89 2.97 -4.90
CA GLY A 280 16.77 4.17 -4.08
C GLY A 280 17.07 3.90 -2.60
N PRO A 281 16.94 4.92 -1.74
CA PRO A 281 17.07 4.76 -0.28
C PRO A 281 15.92 3.94 0.31
N ASP A 282 14.72 4.07 -0.24
CA ASP A 282 13.57 3.20 -0.14
C ASP A 282 12.93 3.10 -1.52
N VAL A 283 12.07 2.10 -1.73
CA VAL A 283 11.31 1.96 -2.98
C VAL A 283 10.25 3.06 -3.03
N ASP A 284 10.09 3.67 -4.18
CA ASP A 284 8.99 4.62 -4.38
C ASP A 284 7.64 3.99 -4.03
N GLY A 285 6.85 4.70 -3.20
CA GLY A 285 5.61 4.18 -2.67
C GLY A 285 4.60 3.78 -3.76
N GLU A 286 4.55 4.50 -4.89
CA GLU A 286 3.64 4.13 -5.98
C GLU A 286 4.12 2.90 -6.75
N THR A 287 5.44 2.74 -6.93
CA THR A 287 6.02 1.50 -7.47
C THR A 287 5.69 0.30 -6.57
N ALA A 288 5.81 0.49 -5.25
CA ALA A 288 5.43 -0.53 -4.28
C ALA A 288 3.93 -0.86 -4.35
N ALA A 289 3.07 0.17 -4.45
CA ALA A 289 1.63 0.00 -4.57
C ALA A 289 1.24 -0.76 -5.85
N LEU A 290 1.86 -0.44 -6.99
CA LEU A 290 1.59 -1.15 -8.24
C LEU A 290 2.08 -2.60 -8.18
N GLN A 291 3.22 -2.87 -7.52
CA GLN A 291 3.68 -4.24 -7.27
C GLN A 291 2.66 -5.03 -6.43
N GLY A 292 2.18 -4.43 -5.33
CA GLY A 292 1.14 -5.01 -4.50
C GLY A 292 -0.13 -5.31 -5.28
N TYR A 293 -0.60 -4.36 -6.08
CA TYR A 293 -1.77 -4.50 -6.94
C TYR A 293 -1.63 -5.64 -7.94
N ALA A 294 -0.50 -5.69 -8.65
CA ALA A 294 -0.21 -6.77 -9.59
C ALA A 294 -0.21 -8.15 -8.88
N ARG A 295 0.40 -8.24 -7.70
CA ARG A 295 0.42 -9.47 -6.91
C ARG A 295 -0.96 -9.87 -6.43
N GLY A 296 -1.78 -8.93 -5.96
CA GLY A 296 -3.18 -9.17 -5.57
C GLY A 296 -4.06 -9.67 -6.72
N LEU A 297 -3.77 -9.25 -7.95
CA LEU A 297 -4.40 -9.78 -9.17
C LEU A 297 -3.82 -11.13 -9.63
N GLY A 298 -2.85 -11.71 -8.91
CA GLY A 298 -2.20 -12.96 -9.29
C GLY A 298 -1.24 -12.83 -10.48
N ARG A 299 -0.73 -11.61 -10.78
CA ARG A 299 0.28 -11.42 -11.82
C ARG A 299 1.65 -11.84 -11.33
N LYS A 300 2.50 -12.30 -12.25
CA LYS A 300 3.92 -12.54 -11.94
C LYS A 300 4.64 -11.22 -11.71
N VAL A 301 5.59 -11.21 -10.80
CA VAL A 301 6.37 -10.03 -10.43
C VAL A 301 7.84 -10.32 -10.54
N LEU A 302 8.57 -9.51 -11.30
CA LEU A 302 10.02 -9.49 -11.36
C LEU A 302 10.53 -8.20 -10.71
N LEU A 303 11.27 -8.34 -9.61
CA LEU A 303 11.87 -7.21 -8.91
C LEU A 303 13.28 -6.95 -9.47
N TYR A 304 13.51 -5.77 -10.06
CA TYR A 304 14.83 -5.31 -10.42
C TYR A 304 15.40 -4.38 -9.35
N SER A 305 16.55 -4.74 -8.80
CA SER A 305 17.23 -3.96 -7.76
C SER A 305 18.72 -3.99 -7.92
N SER A 306 19.32 -2.89 -8.40
CA SER A 306 20.76 -2.74 -8.53
C SER A 306 21.44 -2.30 -7.23
N GLY A 307 20.68 -1.83 -6.25
CA GLY A 307 21.15 -1.29 -4.99
C GLY A 307 21.99 -2.29 -4.16
N ARG A 308 23.04 -1.76 -3.49
CA ARG A 308 23.90 -2.56 -2.57
C ARG A 308 23.55 -2.38 -1.11
N ARG A 309 22.64 -1.47 -0.79
CA ARG A 309 22.19 -1.19 0.57
C ARG A 309 21.37 -2.37 1.10
N ARG A 310 21.54 -2.66 2.39
CA ARG A 310 20.73 -3.64 3.11
C ARG A 310 20.11 -2.97 4.34
N ILE A 311 18.91 -3.41 4.67
CA ILE A 311 18.29 -3.14 5.97
C ILE A 311 18.73 -4.30 6.88
N TYR A 312 19.38 -3.99 7.99
CA TYR A 312 19.87 -4.98 8.92
C TYR A 312 19.45 -4.63 10.34
N THR A 313 18.74 -5.51 10.99
CA THR A 313 18.30 -5.38 12.38
C THR A 313 18.67 -6.59 13.23
N GLY A 314 19.58 -7.43 12.75
CA GLY A 314 20.01 -8.67 13.38
C GLY A 314 19.91 -9.85 12.40
N PRO A 315 20.20 -11.07 12.88
CA PRO A 315 20.16 -12.25 12.03
C PRO A 315 18.76 -12.56 11.48
N GLU A 316 17.69 -12.12 12.16
CA GLU A 316 16.31 -12.31 11.73
C GLU A 316 15.91 -11.39 10.57
N TYR A 317 16.61 -10.29 10.39
CA TYR A 317 16.26 -9.30 9.37
C TYR A 317 17.50 -8.72 8.69
N ASP A 318 17.92 -9.33 7.60
CA ASP A 318 19.00 -8.87 6.70
C ASP A 318 18.48 -8.83 5.26
N HIS A 319 17.66 -7.84 4.94
CA HIS A 319 17.06 -7.69 3.62
C HIS A 319 17.48 -6.40 2.94
N ARG A 320 17.39 -6.38 1.59
CA ARG A 320 17.67 -5.19 0.79
C ARG A 320 16.48 -4.24 0.72
N HIS A 321 15.29 -4.78 0.82
CA HIS A 321 14.02 -4.10 0.68
C HIS A 321 13.04 -4.52 1.77
N ASN A 322 11.95 -3.77 1.90
CA ASN A 322 10.81 -4.19 2.69
C ASN A 322 10.40 -5.62 2.33
N LEU A 323 10.07 -6.42 3.34
CA LEU A 323 9.75 -7.85 3.15
C LEU A 323 8.55 -8.07 2.22
N MET A 324 7.57 -7.14 2.22
CA MET A 324 6.40 -7.23 1.35
C MET A 324 6.80 -7.21 -0.14
N LEU A 325 7.76 -6.35 -0.51
CA LEU A 325 8.28 -6.29 -1.88
C LEU A 325 9.12 -7.52 -2.23
N LEU A 326 9.97 -7.95 -1.30
CA LEU A 326 10.90 -9.05 -1.53
C LEU A 326 10.16 -10.38 -1.73
N TYR A 327 9.22 -10.71 -0.84
CA TYR A 327 8.54 -12.01 -0.85
C TYR A 327 7.33 -12.07 -1.79
N SER A 328 6.84 -10.92 -2.28
CA SER A 328 5.83 -10.90 -3.34
C SER A 328 6.42 -11.12 -4.73
N ALA A 329 7.73 -10.93 -4.92
CA ALA A 329 8.39 -11.13 -6.20
C ALA A 329 8.63 -12.63 -6.46
N ASP A 330 8.29 -13.10 -7.67
CA ASP A 330 8.59 -14.45 -8.12
C ASP A 330 10.08 -14.61 -8.42
N ARG A 331 10.75 -13.50 -8.75
CA ARG A 331 12.20 -13.44 -8.95
C ARG A 331 12.74 -12.04 -8.70
N THR A 332 13.95 -11.97 -8.16
CA THR A 332 14.72 -10.72 -8.03
C THR A 332 15.98 -10.81 -8.90
N VAL A 333 16.27 -9.76 -9.67
CA VAL A 333 17.49 -9.60 -10.46
C VAL A 333 18.21 -8.31 -10.10
N ARG A 334 19.53 -8.27 -10.31
CA ARG A 334 20.37 -7.15 -9.88
C ARG A 334 21.01 -6.37 -11.04
N ARG A 335 21.02 -6.94 -12.19
CA ARG A 335 21.62 -6.37 -13.38
C ARG A 335 20.57 -6.24 -14.46
N LEU A 336 20.64 -5.17 -15.23
CA LEU A 336 19.67 -4.90 -16.28
C LEU A 336 19.67 -6.01 -17.34
N ASP A 337 20.85 -6.55 -17.66
CA ASP A 337 21.02 -7.64 -18.63
C ASP A 337 20.47 -9.00 -18.15
N GLU A 338 20.13 -9.13 -16.87
CA GLU A 338 19.45 -10.31 -16.31
C GLU A 338 17.94 -10.27 -16.50
N VAL A 339 17.35 -9.09 -16.78
CA VAL A 339 15.88 -8.91 -16.82
C VAL A 339 15.24 -9.72 -17.95
N VAL A 340 15.75 -9.61 -19.19
CA VAL A 340 15.19 -10.35 -20.34
C VAL A 340 15.27 -11.87 -20.15
N PRO A 341 16.40 -12.45 -19.73
CA PRO A 341 16.46 -13.87 -19.37
C PRO A 341 15.48 -14.28 -18.27
N ALA A 342 15.32 -13.42 -17.24
CA ALA A 342 14.39 -13.70 -16.14
C ALA A 342 12.92 -13.66 -16.59
N VAL A 343 12.55 -12.68 -17.44
CA VAL A 343 11.21 -12.60 -18.03
C VAL A 343 10.90 -13.84 -18.83
N ARG A 344 11.83 -14.31 -19.69
CA ARG A 344 11.67 -15.56 -20.45
C ARG A 344 11.45 -16.77 -19.54
N ALA A 345 12.24 -16.88 -18.48
CA ALA A 345 12.12 -18.01 -17.54
C ALA A 345 10.80 -17.96 -16.74
N LEU A 346 10.23 -16.80 -16.51
CA LEU A 346 8.96 -16.65 -15.82
C LEU A 346 7.77 -16.87 -16.73
N LEU A 347 7.85 -16.49 -18.00
CA LEU A 347 6.72 -16.59 -18.95
C LEU A 347 6.73 -17.86 -19.81
N GLY A 348 7.79 -18.60 -19.78
CA GLY A 348 7.81 -19.88 -20.40
C GLY A 348 8.58 -20.44 -21.29
#